data_3e5c9e76371c689527f569dd81c1c069
#
_entry.id   3e5c9e76371c689527f569dd81c1c069
#
_cell.length_a   1.000
_cell.length_b   1.000
_cell.length_c   1.000
_cell.angle_alpha   90.00
_cell.angle_beta   90.00
_cell.angle_gamma   90.00
#
_symmetry.space_group_name_H-M   'P 1'
#
loop_
_entity.id
_entity.type
_entity.pdbx_description
1 polymer ?
#
loop_
_entity_poly.entity_id
_entity_poly.type
_entity_poly.pdbx_seq_one_letter_code
_entity_poly.pdbx_strand_id
1 'polypeptide(L)'
;MVPRSEDGGGEGHRCSSTPPEVRYEMRPLRYSINVTLDGCCDHRAIPADEDLHRHHTENLNQADALLFGRVMYEMMEAAWRPPAPTGSRPDWMEPIAQTINAAKKYVVSSALERVDWNAELVRGDLRNAVQQLKRASGKGLLLGGVKLPLALAELGLIDEYEFVVQPRLAGHGPIAA
;
A
#
# COMPACT_ATOMS: atom_id res chain seq x y z
N MET A 1 29.15 76.39 26.23
CA MET A 1 27.89 75.95 25.64
C MET A 1 28.21 74.70 24.82
N VAL A 2 27.99 73.53 25.35
CA VAL A 2 28.36 72.23 24.74
C VAL A 2 27.08 71.47 24.44
N PRO A 3 26.84 70.97 23.22
CA PRO A 3 25.75 70.06 22.97
C PRO A 3 26.16 68.57 23.17
N ARG A 4 25.29 67.84 23.78
CA ARG A 4 25.35 66.43 24.10
C ARG A 4 25.35 65.54 22.86
N SER A 5 26.20 64.51 22.91
CA SER A 5 26.13 63.34 22.03
C SER A 5 25.01 62.41 22.45
N GLU A 6 24.10 62.04 21.52
CA GLU A 6 23.11 60.98 21.71
C GLU A 6 23.69 59.65 21.24
N ASP A 7 23.67 58.69 22.17
CA ASP A 7 23.98 57.27 21.93
C ASP A 7 22.86 56.62 21.17
N GLY A 8 23.15 56.13 19.97
CA GLY A 8 22.28 55.27 19.18
C GLY A 8 22.50 53.80 19.50
N GLY A 9 21.62 53.25 20.34
CA GLY A 9 21.57 51.80 20.61
C GLY A 9 21.12 51.03 19.38
N GLY A 10 22.01 50.29 18.76
CA GLY A 10 21.70 49.36 17.71
C GLY A 10 21.08 48.08 18.26
N GLU A 11 19.79 47.90 18.11
CA GLU A 11 19.13 46.61 18.37
C GLU A 11 19.46 45.63 17.25
N GLY A 12 20.36 44.70 17.58
CA GLY A 12 20.68 43.58 16.71
C GLY A 12 19.49 42.62 16.56
N HIS A 13 18.76 42.71 15.46
CA HIS A 13 17.81 41.68 15.03
C HIS A 13 18.55 40.38 14.77
N ARG A 14 18.50 39.46 15.75
CA ARG A 14 18.84 38.05 15.51
C ARG A 14 17.76 37.46 14.64
N CYS A 15 18.04 37.36 13.36
CA CYS A 15 17.29 36.54 12.44
C CYS A 15 17.52 35.06 12.82
N SER A 16 16.61 34.47 13.61
CA SER A 16 16.58 33.02 13.84
C SER A 16 16.05 32.35 12.59
N SER A 17 16.94 32.04 11.67
CA SER A 17 16.61 31.16 10.55
C SER A 17 16.58 29.73 11.08
N THR A 18 15.43 29.29 11.56
CA THR A 18 15.15 27.87 11.71
C THR A 18 15.16 27.28 10.29
N PRO A 19 16.01 26.28 10.01
CA PRO A 19 15.99 25.65 8.70
C PRO A 19 14.60 25.07 8.45
N PRO A 20 14.09 25.10 7.20
CA PRO A 20 12.79 24.54 6.89
C PRO A 20 12.80 23.07 7.30
N GLU A 21 11.82 22.68 8.12
CA GLU A 21 11.56 21.31 8.47
C GLU A 21 11.27 20.55 7.17
N VAL A 22 12.22 19.73 6.73
CA VAL A 22 12.03 18.85 5.57
C VAL A 22 10.99 17.84 6.00
N ARG A 23 9.72 18.12 5.73
CA ARG A 23 8.66 17.11 5.81
C ARG A 23 8.95 16.08 4.74
N TYR A 24 9.56 14.99 5.12
CA TYR A 24 9.55 13.78 4.30
C TYR A 24 8.09 13.32 4.21
N GLU A 25 7.45 13.63 3.10
CA GLU A 25 6.14 13.07 2.79
C GLU A 25 6.31 11.55 2.71
N MET A 26 5.78 10.86 3.72
CA MET A 26 5.76 9.40 3.71
C MET A 26 4.82 8.95 2.60
N ARG A 27 5.25 7.96 1.78
CA ARG A 27 4.37 7.40 0.77
C ARG A 27 3.15 6.75 1.42
N PRO A 28 1.95 6.96 0.87
CA PRO A 28 0.72 6.44 1.46
C PRO A 28 0.66 4.91 1.40
N LEU A 29 0.05 4.31 2.42
CA LEU A 29 -0.36 2.92 2.42
C LEU A 29 -1.87 2.88 2.16
N ARG A 30 -2.27 2.45 0.97
CA ARG A 30 -3.66 2.28 0.57
C ARG A 30 -4.05 0.82 0.71
N TYR A 31 -5.17 0.57 1.38
CA TYR A 31 -5.83 -0.72 1.43
C TYR A 31 -6.99 -0.76 0.45
N SER A 32 -6.96 -1.69 -0.50
CA SER A 32 -8.05 -1.92 -1.45
C SER A 32 -8.53 -3.37 -1.37
N ILE A 33 -9.85 -3.57 -1.29
CA ILE A 33 -10.48 -4.88 -1.21
C ILE A 33 -11.85 -4.90 -1.90
N ASN A 34 -12.10 -5.99 -2.61
CA ASN A 34 -13.43 -6.29 -3.14
C ASN A 34 -14.32 -6.85 -2.03
N VAL A 35 -15.53 -6.35 -1.91
CA VAL A 35 -16.52 -6.83 -0.94
C VAL A 35 -17.89 -6.93 -1.57
N THR A 36 -18.69 -7.88 -1.13
CA THR A 36 -20.12 -7.95 -1.46
C THR A 36 -20.93 -7.05 -0.52
N LEU A 37 -22.24 -6.86 -0.79
CA LEU A 37 -23.12 -6.04 0.06
C LEU A 37 -23.24 -6.56 1.50
N ASP A 38 -23.06 -7.86 1.71
CA ASP A 38 -23.01 -8.51 3.03
C ASP A 38 -21.58 -8.60 3.60
N GLY A 39 -20.61 -7.87 3.02
CA GLY A 39 -19.25 -7.75 3.52
C GLY A 39 -18.33 -8.93 3.20
N CYS A 40 -18.78 -9.92 2.43
CA CYS A 40 -17.91 -11.04 2.04
C CYS A 40 -16.78 -10.59 1.12
N CYS A 41 -15.55 -10.96 1.43
CA CYS A 41 -14.35 -10.68 0.65
C CYS A 41 -13.72 -11.94 0.03
N ASP A 42 -14.47 -13.04 -0.07
CA ASP A 42 -14.01 -14.24 -0.76
C ASP A 42 -13.97 -13.98 -2.28
N HIS A 43 -12.79 -14.06 -2.87
CA HIS A 43 -12.61 -13.85 -4.32
C HIS A 43 -13.45 -14.80 -5.19
N ARG A 44 -13.86 -15.97 -4.66
CA ARG A 44 -14.73 -16.92 -5.37
C ARG A 44 -16.18 -16.44 -5.46
N ALA A 45 -16.60 -15.56 -4.56
CA ALA A 45 -17.93 -14.95 -4.58
C ALA A 45 -18.02 -13.73 -5.52
N ILE A 46 -16.88 -13.26 -6.02
CA ILE A 46 -16.76 -12.07 -6.85
C ILE A 46 -16.27 -12.49 -8.24
N PRO A 47 -17.15 -12.49 -9.25
CA PRO A 47 -16.76 -12.86 -10.60
C PRO A 47 -15.75 -11.85 -11.15
N ALA A 48 -14.75 -12.36 -11.84
CA ALA A 48 -13.83 -11.53 -12.58
C ALA A 48 -14.55 -10.89 -13.78
N ASP A 49 -14.43 -9.58 -13.93
CA ASP A 49 -14.88 -8.83 -15.08
C ASP A 49 -13.83 -7.80 -15.52
N GLU A 50 -13.97 -7.31 -16.74
CA GLU A 50 -12.99 -6.42 -17.36
C GLU A 50 -12.90 -5.06 -16.64
N ASP A 51 -14.04 -4.48 -16.25
CA ASP A 51 -14.09 -3.18 -15.60
C ASP A 51 -13.43 -3.24 -14.22
N LEU A 52 -13.67 -4.29 -13.46
CA LEU A 52 -13.04 -4.53 -12.17
C LEU A 52 -11.52 -4.67 -12.32
N HIS A 53 -11.06 -5.41 -13.31
CA HIS A 53 -9.62 -5.60 -13.55
C HIS A 53 -8.94 -4.33 -14.05
N ARG A 54 -9.62 -3.53 -14.89
CA ARG A 54 -9.13 -2.22 -15.30
C ARG A 54 -8.97 -1.30 -14.09
N HIS A 55 -9.96 -1.22 -13.21
CA HIS A 55 -9.89 -0.45 -11.97
C HIS A 55 -8.71 -0.89 -11.09
N HIS A 56 -8.52 -2.18 -10.91
CA HIS A 56 -7.36 -2.68 -10.15
C HIS A 56 -6.03 -2.38 -10.83
N THR A 57 -5.96 -2.40 -12.15
CA THR A 57 -4.75 -1.99 -12.89
C THR A 57 -4.43 -0.52 -12.65
N GLU A 58 -5.43 0.34 -12.67
CA GLU A 58 -5.28 1.78 -12.37
C GLU A 58 -4.79 2.00 -10.93
N ASN A 59 -5.34 1.27 -9.96
CA ASN A 59 -4.88 1.32 -8.56
C ASN A 59 -3.42 0.87 -8.41
N LEU A 60 -3.04 -0.22 -9.07
CA LEU A 60 -1.67 -0.72 -9.08
C LEU A 60 -0.68 0.31 -9.66
N ASN A 61 -1.08 1.03 -10.71
CA ASN A 61 -0.25 2.06 -11.34
C ASN A 61 -0.04 3.32 -10.47
N GLN A 62 -0.89 3.53 -9.47
CA GLN A 62 -0.74 4.60 -8.47
C GLN A 62 0.20 4.22 -7.32
N ALA A 63 0.57 2.96 -7.21
CA ALA A 63 1.53 2.45 -6.24
C ALA A 63 2.81 1.99 -6.95
N ASP A 64 3.92 1.94 -6.23
CA ASP A 64 5.19 1.42 -6.71
C ASP A 64 5.57 0.09 -6.06
N ALA A 65 4.83 -0.33 -5.03
CA ALA A 65 5.00 -1.63 -4.41
C ALA A 65 3.71 -2.18 -3.81
N LEU A 66 3.66 -3.51 -3.70
CA LEU A 66 2.57 -4.27 -3.11
C LEU A 66 3.00 -4.77 -1.72
N LEU A 67 2.10 -4.70 -0.75
CA LEU A 67 2.33 -5.24 0.60
C LEU A 67 1.35 -6.39 0.85
N PHE A 68 1.88 -7.58 1.08
CA PHE A 68 1.13 -8.81 1.24
C PHE A 68 1.46 -9.52 2.54
N GLY A 69 0.48 -10.17 3.15
CA GLY A 69 0.72 -11.27 4.06
C GLY A 69 0.97 -12.58 3.29
N ARG A 70 1.46 -13.61 3.98
CA ARG A 70 1.81 -14.91 3.37
C ARG A 70 0.70 -15.46 2.46
N VAL A 71 -0.51 -15.60 2.97
CA VAL A 71 -1.62 -16.22 2.21
C VAL A 71 -1.95 -15.44 0.94
N MET A 72 -1.96 -14.10 1.03
CA MET A 72 -2.20 -13.25 -0.14
C MET A 72 -1.07 -13.38 -1.16
N TYR A 73 0.19 -13.43 -0.71
CA TYR A 73 1.34 -13.63 -1.59
C TYR A 73 1.24 -14.96 -2.34
N GLU A 74 1.03 -16.07 -1.61
CA GLU A 74 0.91 -17.41 -2.20
C GLU A 74 -0.24 -17.50 -3.22
N MET A 75 -1.38 -16.89 -2.91
CA MET A 75 -2.54 -16.84 -3.81
C MET A 75 -2.26 -16.02 -5.08
N MET A 76 -1.65 -14.85 -4.93
CA MET A 76 -1.30 -13.98 -6.05
C MET A 76 -0.20 -14.60 -6.92
N GLU A 77 0.79 -15.23 -6.31
CA GLU A 77 1.85 -15.94 -7.01
C GLU A 77 1.28 -17.08 -7.86
N ALA A 78 0.43 -17.92 -7.28
CA ALA A 78 -0.21 -19.03 -7.98
C ALA A 78 -1.11 -18.56 -9.15
N ALA A 79 -1.76 -17.40 -9.00
CA ALA A 79 -2.65 -16.86 -10.03
C ALA A 79 -1.92 -16.12 -11.15
N TRP A 80 -0.85 -15.39 -10.86
CA TRP A 80 -0.29 -14.38 -11.77
C TRP A 80 1.15 -14.63 -12.22
N ARG A 81 1.93 -15.40 -11.46
CA ARG A 81 3.33 -15.65 -11.82
C ARG A 81 3.46 -16.49 -13.10
N PRO A 82 4.32 -16.12 -14.06
CA PRO A 82 4.64 -16.97 -15.22
C PRO A 82 5.40 -18.26 -14.84
N PRO A 83 5.20 -19.41 -15.53
CA PRO A 83 4.23 -19.57 -16.62
C PRO A 83 2.79 -19.51 -16.12
N ALA A 84 1.90 -18.90 -16.92
CA ALA A 84 0.49 -18.79 -16.53
C ALA A 84 -0.11 -20.19 -16.29
N PRO A 85 -1.05 -20.34 -15.35
CA PRO A 85 -1.80 -21.58 -15.18
C PRO A 85 -2.39 -22.06 -16.51
N THR A 86 -2.49 -23.37 -16.65
CA THR A 86 -3.00 -24.00 -17.87
C THR A 86 -4.39 -23.48 -18.23
N GLY A 87 -4.51 -22.78 -19.37
CA GLY A 87 -5.71 -22.11 -19.85
C GLY A 87 -5.37 -20.66 -20.24
N SER A 88 -5.77 -20.27 -21.44
CA SER A 88 -5.57 -18.88 -21.85
C SER A 88 -6.41 -17.95 -20.98
N ARG A 89 -5.76 -16.99 -20.33
CA ARG A 89 -6.48 -15.87 -19.73
C ARG A 89 -7.11 -15.06 -20.87
N PRO A 90 -8.27 -14.44 -20.64
CA PRO A 90 -8.78 -13.43 -21.56
C PRO A 90 -7.76 -12.31 -21.76
N ASP A 91 -7.67 -11.77 -22.99
CA ASP A 91 -6.69 -10.73 -23.33
C ASP A 91 -6.80 -9.49 -22.44
N TRP A 92 -8.01 -9.16 -21.98
CA TRP A 92 -8.22 -8.03 -21.06
C TRP A 92 -7.59 -8.21 -19.68
N MET A 93 -7.16 -9.42 -19.30
CA MET A 93 -6.38 -9.65 -18.07
C MET A 93 -4.88 -9.42 -18.23
N GLU A 94 -4.39 -9.27 -19.45
CA GLU A 94 -2.94 -9.12 -19.69
C GLU A 94 -2.34 -7.85 -19.04
N PRO A 95 -3.00 -6.66 -19.10
CA PRO A 95 -2.45 -5.45 -18.47
C PRO A 95 -2.25 -5.59 -16.96
N ILE A 96 -3.20 -6.19 -16.24
CA ILE A 96 -3.05 -6.40 -14.80
C ILE A 96 -1.97 -7.46 -14.50
N ALA A 97 -1.88 -8.51 -15.32
CA ALA A 97 -0.86 -9.54 -15.17
C ALA A 97 0.56 -8.95 -15.31
N GLN A 98 0.78 -8.12 -16.33
CA GLN A 98 2.06 -7.43 -16.54
C GLN A 98 2.37 -6.49 -15.37
N THR A 99 1.41 -5.69 -14.93
CA THR A 99 1.58 -4.75 -13.83
C THR A 99 1.94 -5.46 -12.52
N ILE A 100 1.20 -6.53 -12.17
CA ILE A 100 1.48 -7.32 -10.95
C ILE A 100 2.86 -7.98 -11.04
N ASN A 101 3.23 -8.55 -12.18
CA ASN A 101 4.53 -9.21 -12.34
C ASN A 101 5.70 -8.23 -12.22
N ALA A 102 5.56 -7.02 -12.76
CA ALA A 102 6.59 -5.99 -12.70
C ALA A 102 6.71 -5.33 -11.31
N ALA A 103 5.61 -5.21 -10.58
CA ALA A 103 5.58 -4.53 -9.29
C ALA A 103 6.52 -5.16 -8.25
N LYS A 104 7.22 -4.35 -7.45
CA LYS A 104 7.92 -4.79 -6.24
C LYS A 104 6.90 -5.28 -5.22
N LYS A 105 7.24 -6.37 -4.52
CA LYS A 105 6.38 -6.94 -3.49
C LYS A 105 7.13 -7.01 -2.16
N TYR A 106 6.45 -6.63 -1.09
CA TYR A 106 6.89 -6.84 0.29
C TYR A 106 5.97 -7.86 0.94
N VAL A 107 6.53 -8.91 1.53
CA VAL A 107 5.77 -10.03 2.10
C VAL A 107 6.02 -10.13 3.59
N VAL A 108 5.01 -9.79 4.38
CA VAL A 108 5.06 -9.92 5.84
C VAL A 108 4.80 -11.37 6.22
N SER A 109 5.82 -12.04 6.72
CA SER A 109 5.70 -13.44 7.15
C SER A 109 6.81 -13.83 8.12
N SER A 110 6.43 -14.55 9.18
CA SER A 110 7.36 -15.27 10.07
C SER A 110 7.60 -16.72 9.65
N ALA A 111 6.72 -17.28 8.81
CA ALA A 111 6.74 -18.69 8.45
C ALA A 111 7.46 -18.98 7.12
N LEU A 112 7.45 -18.05 6.16
CA LEU A 112 8.17 -18.22 4.90
C LEU A 112 9.67 -18.06 5.13
N GLU A 113 10.46 -18.99 4.61
CA GLU A 113 11.93 -18.90 4.67
C GLU A 113 12.48 -17.97 3.59
N ARG A 114 11.87 -18.01 2.42
CA ARG A 114 12.26 -17.22 1.24
C ARG A 114 11.06 -16.84 0.40
N VAL A 115 11.21 -15.80 -0.38
CA VAL A 115 10.29 -15.37 -1.45
C VAL A 115 11.12 -15.07 -2.69
N ASP A 116 10.49 -15.12 -3.84
CA ASP A 116 11.02 -14.65 -5.11
C ASP A 116 9.92 -13.87 -5.86
N TRP A 117 9.82 -13.85 -7.17
CA TRP A 117 8.79 -13.12 -7.91
C TRP A 117 8.83 -11.60 -7.64
N ASN A 118 10.04 -11.01 -7.70
CA ASN A 118 10.28 -9.61 -7.35
C ASN A 118 9.79 -9.24 -5.95
N ALA A 119 9.93 -10.18 -4.99
CA ALA A 119 9.44 -10.03 -3.63
C ALA A 119 10.59 -9.97 -2.61
N GLU A 120 10.32 -9.37 -1.46
CA GLU A 120 11.21 -9.25 -0.33
C GLU A 120 10.45 -9.59 0.96
N LEU A 121 11.07 -10.44 1.81
CA LEU A 121 10.50 -10.78 3.11
C LEU A 121 10.66 -9.62 4.10
N VAL A 122 9.56 -9.28 4.73
CA VAL A 122 9.48 -8.33 5.84
C VAL A 122 9.29 -9.10 7.14
N ARG A 123 10.24 -8.95 8.06
CA ARG A 123 10.28 -9.65 9.35
C ARG A 123 10.44 -8.66 10.50
N GLY A 124 10.26 -9.15 11.72
CA GLY A 124 10.43 -8.39 12.95
C GLY A 124 9.18 -7.64 13.38
N ASP A 125 9.36 -6.50 14.03
CA ASP A 125 8.25 -5.68 14.49
C ASP A 125 7.48 -5.06 13.32
N LEU A 126 6.19 -5.36 13.23
CA LEU A 126 5.34 -4.98 12.11
C LEU A 126 5.24 -3.45 11.94
N ARG A 127 5.08 -2.73 13.07
CA ARG A 127 4.98 -1.26 13.06
C ARG A 127 6.23 -0.63 12.48
N ASN A 128 7.38 -1.00 13.01
CA ASN A 128 8.67 -0.44 12.59
C ASN A 128 8.97 -0.77 11.13
N ALA A 129 8.73 -2.02 10.72
CA ALA A 129 8.97 -2.46 9.36
C ALA A 129 8.12 -1.70 8.33
N VAL A 130 6.81 -1.56 8.58
CA VAL A 130 5.92 -0.84 7.66
C VAL A 130 6.20 0.67 7.67
N GLN A 131 6.53 1.26 8.81
CA GLN A 131 6.96 2.66 8.86
C GLN A 131 8.23 2.90 8.04
N GLN A 132 9.19 1.98 8.04
CA GLN A 132 10.40 2.09 7.20
C GLN A 132 10.02 2.04 5.71
N LEU A 133 9.12 1.13 5.31
CA LEU A 133 8.61 1.08 3.94
C LEU A 133 7.92 2.38 3.54
N LYS A 134 7.14 2.98 4.43
CA LYS A 134 6.45 4.27 4.17
C LYS A 134 7.42 5.44 4.06
N ARG A 135 8.56 5.42 4.76
CA ARG A 135 9.60 6.47 4.67
C ARG A 135 10.47 6.37 3.43
N ALA A 136 10.49 5.21 2.76
CA ALA A 136 11.22 5.08 1.50
C ALA A 136 10.55 5.95 0.42
N SER A 137 11.36 6.47 -0.51
CA SER A 137 10.84 7.23 -1.65
C SER A 137 9.98 6.33 -2.54
N GLY A 138 8.88 6.89 -3.07
CA GLY A 138 7.98 6.17 -3.95
C GLY A 138 6.61 6.80 -4.02
N LYS A 139 5.75 6.27 -4.89
CA LYS A 139 4.38 6.78 -5.11
C LYS A 139 3.43 6.34 -3.99
N GLY A 140 3.56 5.09 -3.53
CA GLY A 140 2.67 4.50 -2.54
C GLY A 140 2.83 3.00 -2.40
N LEU A 141 2.21 2.45 -1.37
CA LEU A 141 2.09 1.03 -1.12
C LEU A 141 0.64 0.61 -1.29
N LEU A 142 0.38 -0.47 -2.03
CA LEU A 142 -0.94 -1.06 -2.13
C LEU A 142 -1.00 -2.34 -1.29
N LEU A 143 -1.92 -2.36 -0.33
CA LEU A 143 -2.11 -3.44 0.63
C LEU A 143 -3.29 -4.30 0.20
N GLY A 144 -3.11 -5.62 0.18
CA GLY A 144 -4.14 -6.59 -0.12
C GLY A 144 -4.30 -7.67 0.94
N GLY A 145 -5.43 -8.38 0.88
CA GLY A 145 -5.77 -9.46 1.80
C GLY A 145 -6.66 -9.03 2.96
N VAL A 146 -6.74 -9.84 4.03
CA VAL A 146 -7.64 -9.58 5.16
C VAL A 146 -6.87 -9.47 6.47
N LYS A 147 -6.08 -10.47 6.85
CA LYS A 147 -5.44 -10.53 8.18
C LYS A 147 -4.38 -9.45 8.39
N LEU A 148 -3.53 -9.20 7.39
CA LEU A 148 -2.51 -8.16 7.50
C LEU A 148 -3.12 -6.76 7.56
N PRO A 149 -4.10 -6.40 6.71
CA PRO A 149 -4.80 -5.12 6.84
C PRO A 149 -5.42 -4.88 8.21
N LEU A 150 -6.06 -5.89 8.83
CA LEU A 150 -6.61 -5.77 10.19
C LEU A 150 -5.53 -5.37 11.20
N ALA A 151 -4.41 -6.09 11.21
CA ALA A 151 -3.29 -5.77 12.11
C ALA A 151 -2.71 -4.37 11.85
N LEU A 152 -2.65 -3.92 10.60
CA LEU A 152 -2.15 -2.59 10.25
C LEU A 152 -3.16 -1.48 10.56
N ALA A 153 -4.46 -1.76 10.48
CA ALA A 153 -5.52 -0.85 10.91
C ALA A 153 -5.48 -0.62 12.42
N GLU A 154 -5.35 -1.68 13.23
CA GLU A 154 -5.17 -1.58 14.68
C GLU A 154 -3.94 -0.75 15.07
N LEU A 155 -2.89 -0.81 14.25
CA LEU A 155 -1.68 -0.01 14.42
C LEU A 155 -1.82 1.44 13.90
N GLY A 156 -2.92 1.80 13.23
CA GLY A 156 -3.11 3.12 12.62
C GLY A 156 -2.13 3.43 11.48
N LEU A 157 -1.74 2.42 10.70
CA LEU A 157 -0.72 2.57 9.66
C LEU A 157 -1.29 2.71 8.26
N ILE A 158 -2.59 2.44 8.05
CA ILE A 158 -3.27 2.57 6.77
C ILE A 158 -3.73 4.02 6.62
N ASP A 159 -3.38 4.65 5.51
CA ASP A 159 -3.73 6.05 5.21
C ASP A 159 -5.03 6.16 4.42
N GLU A 160 -5.30 5.18 3.55
CA GLU A 160 -6.46 5.21 2.65
C GLU A 160 -7.12 3.82 2.61
N TYR A 161 -8.46 3.83 2.63
CA TYR A 161 -9.29 2.63 2.52
C TYR A 161 -10.17 2.73 1.29
N GLU A 162 -10.15 1.69 0.46
CA GLU A 162 -11.00 1.53 -0.71
C GLU A 162 -11.75 0.21 -0.63
N PHE A 163 -13.08 0.28 -0.61
CA PHE A 163 -13.95 -0.88 -0.71
C PHE A 163 -14.63 -0.89 -2.08
N VAL A 164 -14.24 -1.85 -2.92
CA VAL A 164 -14.86 -2.05 -4.23
C VAL A 164 -16.09 -2.92 -4.03
N VAL A 165 -17.26 -2.28 -3.91
CA VAL A 165 -18.50 -2.97 -3.52
C VAL A 165 -19.12 -3.64 -4.73
N GLN A 166 -19.27 -4.95 -4.64
CA GLN A 166 -20.02 -5.75 -5.60
C GLN A 166 -21.50 -5.77 -5.22
N PRO A 167 -22.43 -5.39 -6.11
CA PRO A 167 -23.87 -5.28 -5.81
C PRO A 167 -24.55 -6.64 -5.73
N ARG A 168 -24.07 -7.52 -4.87
CA ARG A 168 -24.57 -8.89 -4.67
C ARG A 168 -24.40 -9.34 -3.22
N LEU A 169 -25.13 -10.38 -2.86
CA LEU A 169 -24.99 -11.08 -1.58
C LEU A 169 -24.26 -12.41 -1.82
N ALA A 170 -23.29 -12.72 -1.03
CA ALA A 170 -22.58 -14.00 -1.06
C ALA A 170 -23.22 -15.03 -0.13
N GLY A 171 -23.74 -14.58 1.01
CA GLY A 171 -24.34 -15.44 2.02
C GLY A 171 -23.36 -16.33 2.80
N HIS A 172 -22.05 -16.18 2.56
CA HIS A 172 -20.98 -16.98 3.17
C HIS A 172 -19.60 -16.32 2.98
N GLY A 173 -18.58 -16.92 3.58
CA GLY A 173 -17.18 -16.55 3.37
C GLY A 173 -16.63 -15.58 4.42
N PRO A 174 -15.33 -15.24 4.33
CA PRO A 174 -14.72 -14.28 5.21
C PRO A 174 -15.32 -12.89 4.97
N ILE A 175 -15.59 -12.19 6.06
CA ILE A 175 -16.16 -10.83 6.05
C ILE A 175 -15.00 -9.85 6.21
N ALA A 176 -15.01 -8.76 5.44
CA ALA A 176 -14.11 -7.63 5.64
C ALA A 176 -14.47 -6.94 6.97
N ALA A 177 -13.48 -6.73 7.80
CA ALA A 177 -13.65 -6.11 9.12
C ALA A 177 -13.30 -4.63 9.08
#